data_c24674e5b4dd43bba6b2470fca35eac1
#
_entry.id   c24674e5b4dd43bba6b2470fca35eac1
#
_cell.length_a   1.000
_cell.length_b   1.000
_cell.length_c   1.000
_cell.angle_alpha   90.00
_cell.angle_beta   90.00
_cell.angle_gamma   90.00
#
_symmetry.space_group_name_H-M   'P 1'
#
loop_
_entity.id
_entity.type
_entity.pdbx_description
1 polymer ?
#
loop_
_entity_poly.entity_id
_entity_poly.type
_entity_poly.pdbx_seq_one_letter_code
_entity_poly.pdbx_strand_id
1 'polypeptide(L)'
;SSDLDDVVDESDKRRGQSSVNAIYNNKVSVLVGDYMLATSLKHSAMTREITIVDLVACLGQNLSEGEIIQLANINASEFSEEVYYDVIRKKTAALFTASAEAGAISVHASDEMVKNARLFGEMIGIAFQIKDDIFDYYSSDEIGKPTGNDMREGKLTLPALYVLNTFDDEEMRKLALCIRSLDASDEDIARFIEYTKVKGGIEYARQAMVDYRNKALALLPQSAGQAVKDALTAYIDYVIERDK
;
A
#
# COMPACT_ATOMS: atom_id res chain seq x y z
N SER A 1 9.04 -4.74 -10.12
CA SER A 1 7.59 -4.53 -10.15
C SER A 1 7.22 -3.09 -10.41
N SER A 2 7.89 -2.09 -9.80
CA SER A 2 7.55 -0.68 -10.02
C SER A 2 7.51 -0.25 -11.50
N ASP A 3 8.41 -0.79 -12.33
CA ASP A 3 8.43 -0.49 -13.76
C ASP A 3 7.25 -1.14 -14.52
N LEU A 4 6.71 -2.24 -14.00
CA LEU A 4 5.48 -2.86 -14.50
C LEU A 4 4.25 -2.06 -14.07
N ASP A 5 4.22 -1.61 -12.82
CA ASP A 5 3.14 -0.75 -12.30
C ASP A 5 3.06 0.57 -13.09
N ASP A 6 4.21 1.20 -13.41
CA ASP A 6 4.27 2.42 -14.22
C ASP A 6 3.66 2.24 -15.62
N VAL A 7 3.74 1.02 -16.19
CA VAL A 7 3.08 0.70 -17.48
C VAL A 7 1.58 0.54 -17.31
N VAL A 8 1.12 -0.08 -16.21
CA VAL A 8 -0.30 -0.29 -15.91
C VAL A 8 -0.99 1.03 -15.56
N ASP A 9 -0.33 1.86 -14.77
CA ASP A 9 -0.84 3.17 -14.32
C ASP A 9 -0.58 4.29 -15.36
N GLU A 10 0.03 3.98 -16.51
CA GLU A 10 0.44 4.96 -17.55
C GLU A 10 1.25 6.14 -16.98
N SER A 11 2.05 5.89 -15.95
CA SER A 11 2.78 6.91 -15.22
C SER A 11 4.07 7.34 -15.92
N ASP A 12 4.21 8.64 -16.21
CA ASP A 12 5.43 9.21 -16.83
C ASP A 12 6.55 9.51 -15.83
N LYS A 13 6.23 9.61 -14.54
CA LYS A 13 7.18 9.98 -13.50
C LYS A 13 7.00 9.14 -12.24
N ARG A 14 8.14 8.75 -11.64
CA ARG A 14 8.21 8.09 -10.34
C ARG A 14 9.24 8.79 -9.46
N ARG A 15 8.85 9.23 -8.27
CA ARG A 15 9.73 9.95 -7.30
C ARG A 15 10.47 11.14 -7.93
N GLY A 16 9.77 11.88 -8.79
CA GLY A 16 10.32 13.06 -9.47
C GLY A 16 11.23 12.76 -10.67
N GLN A 17 11.50 11.50 -10.99
CA GLN A 17 12.26 11.07 -12.16
C GLN A 17 11.34 10.49 -13.22
N SER A 18 11.75 10.55 -14.49
CA SER A 18 11.00 9.89 -15.56
C SER A 18 11.02 8.37 -15.38
N SER A 19 9.87 7.74 -15.56
CA SER A 19 9.72 6.29 -15.54
C SER A 19 10.40 5.63 -16.76
N VAL A 20 10.65 4.33 -16.69
CA VAL A 20 11.31 3.58 -17.79
C VAL A 20 10.45 3.60 -19.05
N ASN A 21 9.12 3.46 -18.91
CA ASN A 21 8.19 3.54 -20.04
C ASN A 21 8.18 4.91 -20.71
N ALA A 22 8.32 6.01 -19.94
CA ALA A 22 8.42 7.36 -20.47
C ALA A 22 9.74 7.65 -21.20
N ILE A 23 10.86 7.05 -20.74
CA ILE A 23 12.18 7.23 -21.38
C ILE A 23 12.32 6.37 -22.63
N TYR A 24 11.87 5.13 -22.58
CA TYR A 24 12.07 4.15 -23.67
C TYR A 24 10.75 3.77 -24.35
N ASN A 25 9.93 2.95 -23.74
CA ASN A 25 8.57 2.55 -24.11
C ASN A 25 8.08 1.42 -23.18
N ASN A 26 6.78 1.07 -23.27
CA ASN A 26 6.17 0.02 -22.47
C ASN A 26 6.83 -1.37 -22.66
N LYS A 27 7.29 -1.71 -23.88
CA LYS A 27 7.94 -3.00 -24.15
C LYS A 27 9.26 -3.15 -23.38
N VAL A 28 10.05 -2.08 -23.32
CA VAL A 28 11.32 -2.09 -22.55
C VAL A 28 11.01 -2.16 -21.06
N SER A 29 10.02 -1.41 -20.57
CA SER A 29 9.63 -1.43 -19.16
C SER A 29 9.19 -2.81 -18.70
N VAL A 30 8.37 -3.50 -19.48
CA VAL A 30 7.96 -4.90 -19.18
C VAL A 30 9.19 -5.82 -19.12
N LEU A 31 10.09 -5.77 -20.11
CA LEU A 31 11.30 -6.61 -20.12
C LEU A 31 12.25 -6.31 -18.96
N VAL A 32 12.36 -5.05 -18.54
CA VAL A 32 13.14 -4.67 -17.35
C VAL A 32 12.50 -5.26 -16.09
N GLY A 33 11.19 -5.17 -15.95
CA GLY A 33 10.46 -5.79 -14.83
C GLY A 33 10.66 -7.30 -14.76
N ASP A 34 10.51 -7.99 -15.91
CA ASP A 34 10.74 -9.44 -16.01
C ASP A 34 12.19 -9.81 -15.63
N TYR A 35 13.16 -9.05 -16.11
CA TYR A 35 14.57 -9.26 -15.79
C TYR A 35 14.83 -9.08 -14.28
N MET A 36 14.26 -8.05 -13.66
CA MET A 36 14.41 -7.81 -12.22
C MET A 36 13.75 -8.91 -11.40
N LEU A 37 12.55 -9.37 -11.77
CA LEU A 37 11.87 -10.49 -11.12
C LEU A 37 12.69 -11.78 -11.23
N ALA A 38 13.17 -12.14 -12.44
CA ALA A 38 14.01 -13.30 -12.65
C ALA A 38 15.32 -13.22 -11.86
N THR A 39 15.89 -12.02 -11.78
CA THR A 39 17.11 -11.76 -10.99
C THR A 39 16.86 -11.96 -9.50
N SER A 40 15.73 -11.49 -8.98
CA SER A 40 15.34 -11.67 -7.58
C SER A 40 15.15 -13.15 -7.25
N LEU A 41 14.46 -13.92 -8.09
CA LEU A 41 14.30 -15.38 -7.93
C LEU A 41 15.65 -16.11 -8.00
N LYS A 42 16.53 -15.71 -8.91
CA LYS A 42 17.88 -16.28 -8.99
C LYS A 42 18.66 -16.05 -7.70
N HIS A 43 18.64 -14.84 -7.13
CA HIS A 43 19.35 -14.56 -5.88
C HIS A 43 18.72 -15.30 -4.70
N SER A 44 17.39 -15.42 -4.66
CA SER A 44 16.70 -16.24 -3.66
C SER A 44 17.14 -17.70 -3.72
N ALA A 45 17.25 -18.27 -4.93
CA ALA A 45 17.73 -19.65 -5.12
C ALA A 45 19.20 -19.84 -4.68
N MET A 46 20.04 -18.79 -4.75
CA MET A 46 21.43 -18.85 -4.28
C MET A 46 21.54 -18.98 -2.76
N THR A 47 20.51 -18.63 -1.99
CA THR A 47 20.47 -18.86 -0.54
C THR A 47 20.42 -20.36 -0.20
N ARG A 48 19.97 -21.19 -1.14
CA ARG A 48 19.67 -22.63 -0.97
C ARG A 48 18.57 -22.93 0.05
N GLU A 49 17.83 -21.91 0.47
CA GLU A 49 16.69 -22.02 1.37
C GLU A 49 15.41 -21.99 0.52
N ILE A 50 14.78 -23.16 0.35
CA ILE A 50 13.56 -23.27 -0.48
C ILE A 50 12.44 -22.37 0.01
N THR A 51 12.35 -22.16 1.33
CA THR A 51 11.36 -21.29 1.95
C THR A 51 11.51 -19.83 1.52
N ILE A 52 12.75 -19.35 1.31
CA ILE A 52 13.01 -18.00 0.81
C ILE A 52 12.61 -17.89 -0.67
N VAL A 53 12.83 -18.94 -1.47
CA VAL A 53 12.42 -18.96 -2.87
C VAL A 53 10.89 -18.89 -2.97
N ASP A 54 10.20 -19.71 -2.18
CA ASP A 54 8.75 -19.73 -2.10
C ASP A 54 8.18 -18.38 -1.67
N LEU A 55 8.78 -17.78 -0.63
CA LEU A 55 8.38 -16.45 -0.13
C LEU A 55 8.47 -15.36 -1.22
N VAL A 56 9.53 -15.33 -2.00
CA VAL A 56 9.71 -14.35 -3.10
C VAL A 56 8.75 -14.63 -4.24
N ALA A 57 8.48 -15.90 -4.55
CA ALA A 57 7.50 -16.28 -5.55
C ALA A 57 6.07 -15.87 -5.13
N CYS A 58 5.69 -16.17 -3.89
CA CYS A 58 4.40 -15.76 -3.30
C CYS A 58 4.25 -14.24 -3.26
N LEU A 59 5.34 -13.50 -2.97
CA LEU A 59 5.32 -12.04 -3.04
C LEU A 59 4.95 -11.55 -4.44
N GLY A 60 5.57 -12.11 -5.49
CA GLY A 60 5.25 -11.76 -6.87
C GLY A 60 3.78 -12.05 -7.23
N GLN A 61 3.26 -13.20 -6.79
CA GLN A 61 1.83 -13.53 -6.97
C GLN A 61 0.91 -12.53 -6.26
N ASN A 62 1.19 -12.21 -5.00
CA ASN A 62 0.39 -11.28 -4.22
C ASN A 62 0.34 -9.89 -4.87
N LEU A 63 1.47 -9.36 -5.32
CA LEU A 63 1.53 -8.06 -6.00
C LEU A 63 0.64 -8.05 -7.25
N SER A 64 0.74 -9.08 -8.09
CA SER A 64 -0.08 -9.19 -9.31
C SER A 64 -1.56 -9.39 -9.00
N GLU A 65 -1.89 -10.24 -8.01
CA GLU A 65 -3.27 -10.48 -7.60
C GLU A 65 -3.91 -9.21 -7.00
N GLY A 66 -3.17 -8.46 -6.17
CA GLY A 66 -3.62 -7.20 -5.62
C GLY A 66 -3.96 -6.18 -6.71
N GLU A 67 -3.15 -6.10 -7.78
CA GLU A 67 -3.44 -5.23 -8.93
C GLU A 67 -4.69 -5.68 -9.68
N ILE A 68 -4.82 -6.97 -9.95
CA ILE A 68 -6.02 -7.52 -10.62
C ILE A 68 -7.29 -7.23 -9.81
N ILE A 69 -7.26 -7.41 -8.47
CA ILE A 69 -8.40 -7.10 -7.61
C ILE A 69 -8.72 -5.61 -7.66
N GLN A 70 -7.71 -4.74 -7.61
CA GLN A 70 -7.90 -3.29 -7.69
C GLN A 70 -8.57 -2.90 -9.02
N LEU A 71 -8.07 -3.39 -10.15
CA LEU A 71 -8.63 -3.12 -11.47
C LEU A 71 -10.07 -3.66 -11.60
N ALA A 72 -10.34 -4.86 -11.09
CA ALA A 72 -11.69 -5.42 -11.10
C ALA A 72 -12.68 -4.61 -10.25
N ASN A 73 -12.19 -3.98 -9.16
CA ASN A 73 -13.02 -3.20 -8.26
C ASN A 73 -13.39 -1.79 -8.79
N ILE A 74 -12.75 -1.30 -9.84
CA ILE A 74 -13.08 -0.02 -10.48
C ILE A 74 -14.54 0.00 -10.92
N ASN A 75 -15.06 -1.13 -11.42
CA ASN A 75 -16.44 -1.25 -11.92
C ASN A 75 -17.43 -1.72 -10.84
N ALA A 76 -17.02 -1.91 -9.60
CA ALA A 76 -17.92 -2.35 -8.53
C ALA A 76 -18.84 -1.21 -8.08
N SER A 77 -20.11 -1.53 -7.82
CA SER A 77 -21.09 -0.57 -7.27
C SER A 77 -20.99 -0.43 -5.74
N GLU A 78 -20.31 -1.35 -5.08
CA GLU A 78 -20.16 -1.38 -3.63
C GLU A 78 -18.84 -0.74 -3.19
N PHE A 79 -18.87 -0.12 -2.01
CA PHE A 79 -17.73 0.53 -1.38
C PHE A 79 -17.23 -0.30 -0.20
N SER A 80 -16.45 -1.36 -0.51
CA SER A 80 -16.03 -2.36 0.48
C SER A 80 -14.67 -2.02 1.09
N GLU A 81 -14.63 -1.83 2.43
CA GLU A 81 -13.38 -1.74 3.17
C GLU A 81 -12.62 -3.07 3.18
N GLU A 82 -13.32 -4.21 3.12
CA GLU A 82 -12.68 -5.52 3.07
C GLU A 82 -11.83 -5.67 1.81
N VAL A 83 -12.39 -5.27 0.66
CA VAL A 83 -11.65 -5.26 -0.63
C VAL A 83 -10.47 -4.30 -0.56
N TYR A 84 -10.64 -3.11 0.00
CA TYR A 84 -9.55 -2.17 0.21
C TYR A 84 -8.41 -2.81 1.02
N TYR A 85 -8.71 -3.41 2.18
CA TYR A 85 -7.69 -4.07 2.99
C TYR A 85 -7.03 -5.25 2.28
N ASP A 86 -7.76 -6.00 1.47
CA ASP A 86 -7.18 -7.09 0.68
C ASP A 86 -6.20 -6.57 -0.38
N VAL A 87 -6.57 -5.50 -1.08
CA VAL A 87 -5.69 -4.83 -2.06
C VAL A 87 -4.40 -4.33 -1.40
N ILE A 88 -4.49 -3.53 -0.32
CA ILE A 88 -3.29 -2.95 0.29
C ILE A 88 -2.41 -4.01 0.98
N ARG A 89 -3.02 -5.09 1.49
CA ARG A 89 -2.28 -6.24 2.02
C ARG A 89 -1.43 -6.89 0.95
N LYS A 90 -1.99 -7.08 -0.25
CA LYS A 90 -1.30 -7.73 -1.37
C LYS A 90 -0.33 -6.81 -2.10
N LYS A 91 -0.72 -5.56 -2.39
CA LYS A 91 0.12 -4.62 -3.17
C LYS A 91 1.26 -4.01 -2.35
N THR A 92 1.01 -3.66 -1.10
CA THR A 92 1.96 -2.89 -0.29
C THR A 92 2.49 -3.71 0.88
N ALA A 93 1.60 -4.23 1.73
CA ALA A 93 2.04 -4.90 2.95
C ALA A 93 2.78 -6.21 2.68
N ALA A 94 2.53 -6.89 1.55
CA ALA A 94 3.21 -8.14 1.21
C ALA A 94 4.74 -8.02 1.17
N LEU A 95 5.29 -6.88 0.74
CA LEU A 95 6.74 -6.66 0.74
C LEU A 95 7.30 -6.52 2.15
N PHE A 96 6.62 -5.79 3.04
CA PHE A 96 6.99 -5.68 4.45
C PHE A 96 6.90 -7.04 5.14
N THR A 97 5.83 -7.77 4.87
CA THR A 97 5.59 -9.13 5.37
C THR A 97 6.73 -10.06 4.97
N ALA A 98 7.02 -10.16 3.69
CA ALA A 98 8.06 -11.03 3.16
C ALA A 98 9.45 -10.64 3.69
N SER A 99 9.75 -9.35 3.83
CA SER A 99 11.04 -8.88 4.35
C SER A 99 11.23 -9.25 5.81
N ALA A 100 10.22 -9.08 6.65
CA ALA A 100 10.28 -9.42 8.07
C ALA A 100 10.37 -10.96 8.27
N GLU A 101 9.57 -11.71 7.52
CA GLU A 101 9.56 -13.18 7.53
C GLU A 101 10.91 -13.75 7.09
N ALA A 102 11.47 -13.26 5.97
CA ALA A 102 12.77 -13.67 5.48
C ALA A 102 13.89 -13.40 6.50
N GLY A 103 13.83 -12.26 7.19
CA GLY A 103 14.77 -11.93 8.27
C GLY A 103 14.75 -12.97 9.39
N ALA A 104 13.57 -13.41 9.84
CA ALA A 104 13.43 -14.43 10.86
C ALA A 104 13.88 -15.82 10.37
N ILE A 105 13.54 -16.19 9.13
CA ILE A 105 13.97 -17.45 8.50
C ILE A 105 15.52 -17.50 8.40
N SER A 106 16.15 -16.40 8.01
CA SER A 106 17.60 -16.34 7.77
C SER A 106 18.46 -16.64 9.01
N VAL A 107 17.88 -16.46 10.20
CA VAL A 107 18.54 -16.77 11.49
C VAL A 107 18.00 -18.05 12.12
N HIS A 108 17.26 -18.86 11.37
CA HIS A 108 16.65 -20.12 11.84
C HIS A 108 15.81 -19.92 13.13
N ALA A 109 15.04 -18.83 13.17
CA ALA A 109 14.12 -18.56 14.27
C ALA A 109 13.04 -19.65 14.38
N SER A 110 12.41 -19.78 15.56
CA SER A 110 11.30 -20.72 15.73
C SER A 110 10.11 -20.35 14.84
N ASP A 111 9.27 -21.33 14.51
CA ASP A 111 8.06 -21.12 13.70
C ASP A 111 7.15 -20.04 14.27
N GLU A 112 7.05 -19.94 15.59
CA GLU A 112 6.30 -18.88 16.27
C GLU A 112 6.93 -17.51 16.02
N MET A 113 8.25 -17.38 16.08
CA MET A 113 8.94 -16.12 15.80
C MET A 113 8.83 -15.74 14.33
N VAL A 114 8.93 -16.69 13.41
CA VAL A 114 8.71 -16.46 11.97
C VAL A 114 7.29 -15.96 11.73
N LYS A 115 6.28 -16.60 12.32
CA LYS A 115 4.88 -16.16 12.23
C LYS A 115 4.69 -14.75 12.78
N ASN A 116 5.28 -14.44 13.95
CA ASN A 116 5.16 -13.11 14.54
C ASN A 116 5.87 -12.05 13.71
N ALA A 117 7.03 -12.35 13.13
CA ALA A 117 7.74 -11.46 12.21
C ALA A 117 6.92 -11.17 10.95
N ARG A 118 6.29 -12.19 10.37
CA ARG A 118 5.36 -12.07 9.25
C ARG A 118 4.21 -11.11 9.59
N LEU A 119 3.49 -11.35 10.69
CA LEU A 119 2.38 -10.51 11.13
C LEU A 119 2.84 -9.08 11.44
N PHE A 120 4.00 -8.92 12.06
CA PHE A 120 4.62 -7.61 12.31
C PHE A 120 4.82 -6.82 11.01
N GLY A 121 5.42 -7.45 10.00
CA GLY A 121 5.60 -6.83 8.68
C GLY A 121 4.27 -6.44 8.05
N GLU A 122 3.25 -7.31 8.10
CA GLU A 122 1.91 -7.04 7.58
C GLU A 122 1.28 -5.81 8.25
N MET A 123 1.31 -5.73 9.59
CA MET A 123 0.72 -4.60 10.33
C MET A 123 1.41 -3.27 9.97
N ILE A 124 2.73 -3.26 9.86
CA ILE A 124 3.47 -2.06 9.45
C ILE A 124 3.13 -1.67 8.01
N GLY A 125 3.10 -2.63 7.09
CA GLY A 125 2.80 -2.38 5.68
C GLY A 125 1.39 -1.80 5.48
N ILE A 126 0.40 -2.28 6.24
CA ILE A 126 -0.95 -1.72 6.22
C ILE A 126 -0.96 -0.30 6.78
N ALA A 127 -0.31 -0.07 7.93
CA ALA A 127 -0.21 1.29 8.51
C ALA A 127 0.50 2.26 7.57
N PHE A 128 1.55 1.79 6.87
CA PHE A 128 2.27 2.55 5.86
C PHE A 128 1.36 3.01 4.72
N GLN A 129 0.54 2.09 4.17
CA GLN A 129 -0.36 2.43 3.07
C GLN A 129 -1.47 3.38 3.51
N ILE A 130 -2.09 3.15 4.69
CA ILE A 130 -3.10 4.06 5.23
C ILE A 130 -2.52 5.49 5.39
N LYS A 131 -1.25 5.62 5.80
CA LYS A 131 -0.58 6.92 5.88
C LYS A 131 -0.43 7.57 4.49
N ASP A 132 -0.02 6.82 3.48
CA ASP A 132 0.08 7.32 2.10
C ASP A 132 -1.29 7.80 1.59
N ASP A 133 -2.32 7.03 1.83
CA ASP A 133 -3.70 7.37 1.44
C ASP A 133 -4.18 8.65 2.13
N ILE A 134 -3.82 8.86 3.42
CA ILE A 134 -4.13 10.10 4.13
C ILE A 134 -3.40 11.29 3.50
N PHE A 135 -2.15 11.13 3.05
CA PHE A 135 -1.40 12.21 2.42
C PHE A 135 -2.08 12.74 1.16
N ASP A 136 -2.74 11.88 0.39
CA ASP A 136 -3.41 12.28 -0.84
C ASP A 136 -4.56 13.28 -0.61
N TYR A 137 -5.06 13.41 0.62
CA TYR A 137 -6.07 14.40 1.01
C TYR A 137 -5.51 15.79 1.33
N TYR A 138 -4.20 15.95 1.44
CA TYR A 138 -3.59 17.23 1.79
C TYR A 138 -2.73 17.76 0.65
N SER A 139 -2.95 19.04 0.29
CA SER A 139 -2.02 19.73 -0.58
C SER A 139 -0.74 19.98 0.17
N SER A 140 0.39 19.56 -0.37
CA SER A 140 1.65 20.06 0.12
C SER A 140 2.33 20.81 -1.01
N ASP A 141 2.44 22.11 -0.87
CA ASP A 141 3.31 22.95 -1.71
C ASP A 141 4.77 22.47 -1.62
N GLU A 142 5.10 21.73 -0.57
CA GLU A 142 6.41 21.12 -0.33
C GLU A 142 6.62 19.76 -1.02
N ILE A 143 5.57 18.97 -1.30
CA ILE A 143 5.69 17.63 -1.92
C ILE A 143 5.55 17.69 -3.45
N GLY A 144 5.00 18.79 -3.98
CA GLY A 144 4.84 18.98 -5.43
C GLY A 144 3.87 17.99 -6.10
N LYS A 145 3.02 17.31 -5.32
CA LYS A 145 1.95 16.43 -5.83
C LYS A 145 0.60 17.13 -5.72
N PRO A 146 -0.21 17.10 -6.78
CA PRO A 146 -1.60 17.55 -6.68
C PRO A 146 -2.37 16.64 -5.71
N THR A 147 -3.28 17.22 -4.93
CA THR A 147 -4.18 16.51 -4.00
C THR A 147 -5.17 15.65 -4.78
N GLY A 148 -5.51 14.45 -4.29
CA GLY A 148 -6.54 13.61 -4.90
C GLY A 148 -6.06 12.81 -6.11
N ASN A 149 -4.79 12.44 -6.17
CA ASN A 149 -4.28 11.59 -7.25
C ASN A 149 -4.95 10.23 -7.29
N ASP A 150 -5.15 9.59 -6.13
CA ASP A 150 -5.86 8.31 -6.05
C ASP A 150 -7.26 8.42 -6.66
N MET A 151 -7.97 9.50 -6.40
CA MET A 151 -9.30 9.73 -6.95
C MET A 151 -9.25 10.00 -8.47
N ARG A 152 -8.21 10.69 -8.98
CA ARG A 152 -8.02 10.85 -10.44
C ARG A 152 -7.74 9.53 -11.15
N GLU A 153 -7.20 8.57 -10.42
CA GLU A 153 -6.99 7.18 -10.89
C GLU A 153 -8.18 6.26 -10.60
N GLY A 154 -9.32 6.81 -10.14
CA GLY A 154 -10.53 6.04 -9.84
C GLY A 154 -10.46 5.24 -8.52
N LYS A 155 -9.45 5.51 -7.69
CA LYS A 155 -9.20 4.80 -6.44
C LYS A 155 -9.88 5.53 -5.28
N LEU A 156 -10.72 4.82 -4.53
CA LEU A 156 -11.32 5.30 -3.30
C LEU A 156 -10.69 4.58 -2.11
N THR A 157 -9.97 5.33 -1.29
CA THR A 157 -9.20 4.80 -0.17
C THR A 157 -9.97 4.86 1.15
N LEU A 158 -9.38 4.38 2.23
CA LEU A 158 -10.06 4.18 3.51
C LEU A 158 -10.87 5.38 4.02
N PRO A 159 -10.38 6.64 3.97
CA PRO A 159 -11.17 7.80 4.38
C PRO A 159 -12.48 7.95 3.59
N ALA A 160 -12.43 7.75 2.26
CA ALA A 160 -13.59 7.83 1.38
C ALA A 160 -14.59 6.71 1.64
N LEU A 161 -14.09 5.48 1.80
CA LEU A 161 -14.92 4.30 2.08
C LEU A 161 -15.70 4.45 3.38
N TYR A 162 -15.05 4.96 4.43
CA TYR A 162 -15.70 5.22 5.71
C TYR A 162 -16.91 6.16 5.57
N VAL A 163 -16.76 7.30 4.91
CA VAL A 163 -17.85 8.26 4.79
C VAL A 163 -18.98 7.73 3.92
N LEU A 164 -18.67 6.98 2.86
CA LEU A 164 -19.66 6.37 1.98
C LEU A 164 -20.46 5.25 2.65
N ASN A 165 -19.86 4.55 3.62
CA ASN A 165 -20.52 3.48 4.35
C ASN A 165 -21.25 3.97 5.60
N THR A 166 -20.85 5.14 6.14
CA THR A 166 -21.41 5.66 7.39
C THR A 166 -22.57 6.63 7.15
N PHE A 167 -22.51 7.41 6.07
CA PHE A 167 -23.50 8.45 5.78
C PHE A 167 -24.32 8.08 4.55
N ASP A 168 -25.64 8.21 4.69
CA ASP A 168 -26.59 7.98 3.59
C ASP A 168 -26.74 9.25 2.76
N ASP A 169 -25.76 9.53 1.91
CA ASP A 169 -25.70 10.71 1.03
C ASP A 169 -25.66 10.25 -0.43
N GLU A 170 -26.84 10.24 -1.06
CA GLU A 170 -26.98 9.80 -2.47
C GLU A 170 -26.15 10.64 -3.44
N GLU A 171 -26.00 11.96 -3.17
CA GLU A 171 -25.23 12.84 -4.05
C GLU A 171 -23.75 12.45 -4.01
N MET A 172 -23.20 12.25 -2.81
CA MET A 172 -21.81 11.84 -2.65
C MET A 172 -21.58 10.40 -3.15
N ARG A 173 -22.55 9.50 -3.03
CA ARG A 173 -22.46 8.17 -3.64
C ARG A 173 -22.38 8.23 -5.17
N LYS A 174 -23.20 9.07 -5.81
CA LYS A 174 -23.13 9.28 -7.26
C LYS A 174 -21.79 9.87 -7.68
N LEU A 175 -21.30 10.85 -6.92
CA LEU A 175 -20.00 11.45 -7.16
C LEU A 175 -18.85 10.45 -7.02
N ALA A 176 -18.90 9.58 -6.01
CA ALA A 176 -17.93 8.50 -5.83
C ALA A 176 -17.93 7.51 -7.01
N LEU A 177 -19.09 7.21 -7.59
CA LEU A 177 -19.19 6.39 -8.82
C LEU A 177 -18.60 7.11 -10.03
N CYS A 178 -18.81 8.42 -10.19
CA CYS A 178 -18.16 9.22 -11.24
C CYS A 178 -16.64 9.25 -11.06
N ILE A 179 -16.14 9.32 -9.82
CA ILE A 179 -14.68 9.21 -9.53
C ILE A 179 -14.17 7.84 -10.00
N ARG A 180 -14.82 6.75 -9.64
CA ARG A 180 -14.44 5.40 -10.07
C ARG A 180 -14.42 5.20 -11.58
N SER A 181 -15.40 5.79 -12.28
CA SER A 181 -15.47 5.69 -13.75
C SER A 181 -14.57 6.68 -14.48
N LEU A 182 -13.76 7.45 -13.75
CA LEU A 182 -12.86 8.50 -14.28
C LEU A 182 -13.61 9.64 -15.01
N ASP A 183 -14.89 9.85 -14.70
CA ASP A 183 -15.74 10.89 -15.29
C ASP A 183 -15.83 12.15 -14.42
N ALA A 184 -15.18 12.14 -13.22
CA ALA A 184 -15.22 13.26 -12.30
C ALA A 184 -14.25 14.37 -12.70
N SER A 185 -14.71 15.63 -12.57
CA SER A 185 -13.84 16.80 -12.74
C SER A 185 -12.94 17.03 -11.52
N ASP A 186 -11.89 17.86 -11.67
CA ASP A 186 -11.07 18.28 -10.53
C ASP A 186 -11.88 18.99 -9.44
N GLU A 187 -12.94 19.72 -9.80
CA GLU A 187 -13.85 20.38 -8.87
C GLU A 187 -14.68 19.35 -8.08
N ASP A 188 -15.12 18.29 -8.73
CA ASP A 188 -15.83 17.18 -8.12
C ASP A 188 -14.94 16.43 -7.11
N ILE A 189 -13.70 16.17 -7.49
CA ILE A 189 -12.71 15.54 -6.60
C ILE A 189 -12.44 16.43 -5.38
N ALA A 190 -12.20 17.71 -5.59
CA ALA A 190 -11.99 18.66 -4.49
C ALA A 190 -13.18 18.72 -3.53
N ARG A 191 -14.41 18.71 -4.06
CA ARG A 191 -15.66 18.67 -3.29
C ARG A 191 -15.76 17.38 -2.48
N PHE A 192 -15.42 16.23 -3.06
CA PHE A 192 -15.47 14.95 -2.36
C PHE A 192 -14.41 14.84 -1.27
N ILE A 193 -13.20 15.37 -1.52
CA ILE A 193 -12.14 15.49 -0.52
C ILE A 193 -12.61 16.29 0.70
N GLU A 194 -13.19 17.47 0.47
CA GLU A 194 -13.68 18.32 1.55
C GLU A 194 -14.81 17.64 2.34
N TYR A 195 -15.75 17.00 1.64
CA TYR A 195 -16.80 16.19 2.28
C TYR A 195 -16.19 15.11 3.19
N THR A 196 -15.19 14.38 2.69
CA THR A 196 -14.51 13.31 3.43
C THR A 196 -13.83 13.84 4.70
N LYS A 197 -13.18 15.00 4.60
CA LYS A 197 -12.54 15.66 5.76
C LYS A 197 -13.57 16.07 6.80
N VAL A 198 -14.60 16.80 6.38
CA VAL A 198 -15.65 17.32 7.29
C VAL A 198 -16.41 16.19 7.99
N LYS A 199 -16.59 15.06 7.32
CA LYS A 199 -17.30 13.89 7.86
C LYS A 199 -16.43 12.93 8.68
N GLY A 200 -15.19 13.27 8.96
CA GLY A 200 -14.30 12.50 9.85
C GLY A 200 -13.64 11.28 9.21
N GLY A 201 -13.60 11.21 7.87
CA GLY A 201 -12.95 10.11 7.17
C GLY A 201 -11.44 10.03 7.46
N ILE A 202 -10.78 11.18 7.60
CA ILE A 202 -9.35 11.25 7.92
C ILE A 202 -9.09 10.76 9.35
N GLU A 203 -9.91 11.16 10.31
CA GLU A 203 -9.81 10.75 11.72
C GLU A 203 -9.99 9.24 11.86
N TYR A 204 -10.96 8.67 11.12
CA TYR A 204 -11.16 7.22 11.06
C TYR A 204 -9.91 6.49 10.54
N ALA A 205 -9.35 6.93 9.42
CA ALA A 205 -8.15 6.33 8.85
C ALA A 205 -6.94 6.49 9.78
N ARG A 206 -6.77 7.63 10.46
CA ARG A 206 -5.72 7.82 11.47
C ARG A 206 -5.87 6.85 12.64
N GLN A 207 -7.09 6.64 13.13
CA GLN A 207 -7.32 5.68 14.21
C GLN A 207 -6.98 4.26 13.77
N ALA A 208 -7.41 3.86 12.56
CA ALA A 208 -7.05 2.56 11.99
C ALA A 208 -5.53 2.37 11.88
N MET A 209 -4.81 3.39 11.40
CA MET A 209 -3.34 3.39 11.32
C MET A 209 -2.69 3.18 12.70
N VAL A 210 -3.17 3.90 13.73
CA VAL A 210 -2.68 3.76 15.12
C VAL A 210 -2.98 2.36 15.66
N ASP A 211 -4.13 1.80 15.35
CA ASP A 211 -4.50 0.44 15.77
C ASP A 211 -3.57 -0.61 15.14
N TYR A 212 -3.22 -0.47 13.86
CA TYR A 212 -2.24 -1.35 13.21
C TYR A 212 -0.83 -1.19 13.79
N ARG A 213 -0.41 0.04 14.09
CA ARG A 213 0.83 0.31 14.86
C ARG A 213 0.85 -0.44 16.17
N ASN A 214 -0.20 -0.33 16.97
CA ASN A 214 -0.28 -0.96 18.29
C ASN A 214 -0.27 -2.50 18.17
N LYS A 215 -0.94 -3.06 17.16
CA LYS A 215 -0.88 -4.49 16.84
C LYS A 215 0.56 -4.92 16.48
N ALA A 216 1.29 -4.14 15.69
CA ALA A 216 2.69 -4.42 15.36
C ALA A 216 3.58 -4.42 16.61
N LEU A 217 3.46 -3.41 17.47
CA LEU A 217 4.23 -3.33 18.72
C LEU A 217 3.97 -4.51 19.66
N ALA A 218 2.74 -5.01 19.72
CA ALA A 218 2.37 -6.16 20.54
C ALA A 218 3.04 -7.48 20.07
N LEU A 219 3.50 -7.54 18.81
CA LEU A 219 4.18 -8.70 18.24
C LEU A 219 5.70 -8.71 18.51
N LEU A 220 6.26 -7.63 19.09
CA LEU A 220 7.68 -7.60 19.41
C LEU A 220 8.03 -8.65 20.48
N PRO A 221 9.09 -9.47 20.25
CA PRO A 221 9.45 -10.53 21.16
C PRO A 221 9.78 -9.98 22.54
N GLN A 222 9.24 -10.58 23.61
CA GLN A 222 9.57 -10.19 24.97
C GLN A 222 11.07 -10.39 25.30
N SER A 223 11.67 -11.40 24.68
CA SER A 223 13.09 -11.73 24.79
C SER A 223 14.03 -10.78 24.05
N ALA A 224 13.52 -9.92 23.16
CA ALA A 224 14.37 -8.96 22.46
C ALA A 224 14.95 -7.93 23.46
N GLY A 225 16.24 -7.63 23.30
CA GLY A 225 16.90 -6.60 24.09
C GLY A 225 16.22 -5.22 23.90
N GLN A 226 16.30 -4.37 24.95
CA GLN A 226 15.60 -3.06 24.95
C GLN A 226 16.02 -2.21 23.73
N ALA A 227 17.29 -2.17 23.39
CA ALA A 227 17.79 -1.40 22.23
C ALA A 227 17.12 -1.81 20.89
N VAL A 228 16.85 -3.12 20.72
CA VAL A 228 16.14 -3.63 19.52
C VAL A 228 14.69 -3.20 19.53
N LYS A 229 14.02 -3.30 20.69
CA LYS A 229 12.63 -2.85 20.83
C LYS A 229 12.50 -1.35 20.56
N ASP A 230 13.41 -0.55 21.12
CA ASP A 230 13.42 0.90 20.92
C ASP A 230 13.64 1.25 19.44
N ALA A 231 14.57 0.56 18.74
CA ALA A 231 14.83 0.78 17.34
C ALA A 231 13.64 0.41 16.46
N LEU A 232 12.98 -0.74 16.70
CA LEU A 232 11.80 -1.15 15.96
C LEU A 232 10.61 -0.23 16.26
N THR A 233 10.43 0.20 17.49
CA THR A 233 9.38 1.18 17.85
C THR A 233 9.62 2.50 17.12
N ALA A 234 10.84 3.03 17.16
CA ALA A 234 11.20 4.25 16.45
C ALA A 234 11.01 4.13 14.92
N TYR A 235 11.29 2.95 14.35
CA TYR A 235 11.04 2.69 12.95
C TYR A 235 9.53 2.73 12.61
N ILE A 236 8.69 2.08 13.44
CA ILE A 236 7.24 2.10 13.24
C ILE A 236 6.70 3.53 13.39
N ASP A 237 7.14 4.26 14.42
CA ASP A 237 6.72 5.63 14.66
C ASP A 237 7.13 6.53 13.48
N TYR A 238 8.34 6.36 12.95
CA TYR A 238 8.76 7.07 11.73
C TYR A 238 7.85 6.78 10.53
N VAL A 239 7.43 5.52 10.36
CA VAL A 239 6.54 5.14 9.25
C VAL A 239 5.21 5.89 9.31
N ILE A 240 4.63 6.07 10.49
CA ILE A 240 3.31 6.71 10.66
C ILE A 240 3.39 8.22 10.90
N GLU A 241 4.50 8.73 11.40
CA GLU A 241 4.70 10.16 11.72
C GLU A 241 5.36 10.95 10.59
N ARG A 242 5.90 10.27 9.56
CA ARG A 242 6.54 10.93 8.42
C ARG A 242 5.61 11.97 7.78
N ASP A 243 6.18 13.09 7.41
CA ASP A 243 5.48 14.20 6.73
C ASP A 243 5.58 14.12 5.20
N LYS A 244 6.38 13.16 4.69
CA LYS A 244 6.66 12.93 3.24
C LYS A 244 6.77 11.45 2.93
#